data_f088fee0c084fc6d6162930b07d966ad
#
_entry.id   f088fee0c084fc6d6162930b07d966ad
#
_cell.length_a   1.000
_cell.length_b   1.000
_cell.length_c   1.000
_cell.angle_alpha   90.00
_cell.angle_beta   90.00
_cell.angle_gamma   90.00
#
_symmetry.space_group_name_H-M   'P 1'
#
loop_
_entity.id
_entity.type
_entity.pdbx_description
1 polymer ?
#
loop_
_entity_poly.entity_id
_entity_poly.type
_entity_poly.pdbx_seq_one_letter_code
_entity_poly.pdbx_strand_id
1 'polypeptide(L)'
;MTAPLEAANQRIRDAAKWLIASAAAVGAALIAGSQLSSIGRLDPGPRLWIAAAGALVGLTAVVWAIWTAVGVLLPVLVLIADLAAGWEKPPRALRPVVRFLHQYPKFLQGVGSPAALITRRDKLVEGLREAVAAKASAGDDPEALWESEEELAKARAGLADVDQRITAVEDIANHEALKARFHACLRRLLAATVLAALGIVAFAWAANPPPRTVTADLRNAGLVNAFLRDADLRGARLDGADLTGADLTGATLTGASISRAIWRNTTCPDGTNSDANRMTCAGHLAPS
;
A
#
# COMPACT_ATOMS: atom_id res chain seq x y z
N MET A 1 -3.89 -34.55 -13.75
CA MET A 1 -2.76 -33.64 -13.38
C MET A 1 -3.23 -32.25 -12.94
N THR A 2 -4.51 -31.94 -12.96
CA THR A 2 -5.11 -30.63 -12.69
C THR A 2 -5.19 -30.25 -11.19
N ALA A 3 -5.48 -31.20 -10.31
CA ALA A 3 -5.68 -30.95 -8.87
C ALA A 3 -4.53 -30.18 -8.15
N PRO A 4 -3.23 -30.43 -8.41
CA PRO A 4 -2.17 -29.67 -7.76
C PRO A 4 -2.07 -28.22 -8.25
N LEU A 5 -2.39 -27.95 -9.51
CA LEU A 5 -2.40 -26.58 -10.06
C LEU A 5 -3.60 -25.79 -9.56
N GLU A 6 -4.77 -26.42 -9.45
CA GLU A 6 -5.97 -25.78 -8.87
C GLU A 6 -5.72 -25.40 -7.41
N ALA A 7 -5.13 -26.30 -6.62
CA ALA A 7 -4.76 -26.00 -5.24
C ALA A 7 -3.74 -24.85 -5.14
N ALA A 8 -2.76 -24.79 -6.06
CA ALA A 8 -1.79 -23.69 -6.10
C ALA A 8 -2.46 -22.36 -6.49
N ASN A 9 -3.36 -22.37 -7.46
CA ASN A 9 -4.13 -21.20 -7.87
C ASN A 9 -5.03 -20.69 -6.74
N GLN A 10 -5.65 -21.61 -5.99
CA GLN A 10 -6.47 -21.25 -4.83
C GLN A 10 -5.65 -20.58 -3.74
N ARG A 11 -4.47 -21.10 -3.42
CA ARG A 11 -3.56 -20.47 -2.43
C ARG A 11 -3.18 -19.04 -2.82
N ILE A 12 -2.92 -18.79 -4.11
CA ILE A 12 -2.61 -17.43 -4.61
C ILE A 12 -3.82 -16.50 -4.42
N ARG A 13 -5.03 -16.96 -4.72
CA ARG A 13 -6.24 -16.18 -4.53
C ARG A 13 -6.53 -15.91 -3.06
N ASP A 14 -6.33 -16.88 -2.19
CA ASP A 14 -6.56 -16.72 -0.75
C ASP A 14 -5.52 -15.77 -0.13
N ALA A 15 -4.25 -15.84 -0.57
CA ALA A 15 -3.24 -14.84 -0.20
C ALA A 15 -3.63 -13.42 -0.66
N ALA A 16 -4.19 -13.27 -1.87
CA ALA A 16 -4.67 -11.98 -2.36
C ALA A 16 -5.85 -11.44 -1.54
N LYS A 17 -6.82 -12.30 -1.16
CA LYS A 17 -7.94 -11.91 -0.27
C LYS A 17 -7.43 -11.44 1.09
N TRP A 18 -6.48 -12.17 1.67
CA TRP A 18 -5.88 -11.79 2.94
C TRP A 18 -5.15 -10.45 2.86
N LEU A 19 -4.41 -10.19 1.78
CA LEU A 19 -3.75 -8.90 1.54
C LEU A 19 -4.76 -7.74 1.44
N ILE A 20 -5.90 -7.96 0.76
CA ILE A 20 -6.96 -6.95 0.66
C ILE A 20 -7.54 -6.66 2.04
N ALA A 21 -7.87 -7.70 2.83
CA ALA A 21 -8.43 -7.54 4.16
C ALA A 21 -7.45 -6.81 5.09
N SER A 22 -6.15 -7.14 5.02
CA SER A 22 -5.11 -6.48 5.80
C SER A 22 -4.95 -5.02 5.41
N ALA A 23 -4.93 -4.70 4.10
CA ALA A 23 -4.84 -3.33 3.61
C ALA A 23 -6.05 -2.49 4.03
N ALA A 24 -7.26 -3.06 3.98
CA ALA A 24 -8.49 -2.40 4.43
C ALA A 24 -8.46 -2.14 5.94
N ALA A 25 -8.00 -3.10 6.76
CA ALA A 25 -7.87 -2.94 8.20
C ALA A 25 -6.86 -1.85 8.57
N VAL A 26 -5.71 -1.80 7.90
CA VAL A 26 -4.72 -0.73 8.08
C VAL A 26 -5.30 0.63 7.67
N GLY A 27 -6.00 0.71 6.54
CA GLY A 27 -6.68 1.92 6.09
C GLY A 27 -7.71 2.43 7.12
N ALA A 28 -8.54 1.54 7.67
CA ALA A 28 -9.51 1.86 8.71
C ALA A 28 -8.84 2.34 10.00
N ALA A 29 -7.76 1.68 10.44
CA ALA A 29 -6.99 2.08 11.61
C ALA A 29 -6.34 3.46 11.45
N LEU A 30 -5.85 3.78 10.25
CA LEU A 30 -5.29 5.09 9.93
C LEU A 30 -6.33 6.20 9.97
N ILE A 31 -7.53 5.94 9.44
CA ILE A 31 -8.65 6.90 9.48
C ILE A 31 -9.10 7.11 10.94
N ALA A 32 -9.24 6.05 11.72
CA ALA A 32 -9.63 6.12 13.12
C ALA A 32 -8.54 6.76 14.01
N GLY A 33 -7.27 6.46 13.75
CA GLY A 33 -6.12 6.98 14.51
C GLY A 33 -5.72 8.40 14.12
N SER A 34 -5.98 8.82 12.88
CA SER A 34 -5.87 10.22 12.50
C SER A 34 -7.04 10.97 13.11
N GLN A 35 -6.89 11.44 14.34
CA GLN A 35 -7.88 12.34 14.94
C GLN A 35 -8.01 13.57 14.04
N LEU A 36 -8.94 13.50 13.09
CA LEU A 36 -9.30 14.63 12.20
C LEU A 36 -9.64 15.90 12.99
N SER A 37 -9.89 15.77 14.30
CA SER A 37 -10.07 16.86 15.25
C SER A 37 -8.86 17.81 15.38
N SER A 38 -7.64 17.34 15.06
CA SER A 38 -6.44 18.20 15.12
C SER A 38 -6.28 19.09 13.88
N ILE A 39 -6.88 18.73 12.75
CA ILE A 39 -6.82 19.54 11.52
C ILE A 39 -7.52 20.87 11.69
N GLY A 40 -8.64 20.92 12.44
CA GLY A 40 -9.38 22.14 12.71
C GLY A 40 -8.66 23.16 13.62
N ARG A 41 -7.52 22.78 14.20
CA ARG A 41 -6.68 23.64 15.05
C ARG A 41 -5.42 24.16 14.34
N LEU A 42 -5.20 23.74 13.08
CA LEU A 42 -4.06 24.24 12.31
C LEU A 42 -4.40 25.62 11.75
N ASP A 43 -3.54 26.58 12.04
CA ASP A 43 -3.62 27.90 11.40
C ASP A 43 -3.48 27.76 9.88
N PRO A 44 -4.19 28.59 9.10
CA PRO A 44 -4.07 28.60 7.65
C PRO A 44 -2.64 28.99 7.24
N GLY A 45 -1.83 27.98 6.94
CA GLY A 45 -0.42 28.12 6.62
C GLY A 45 0.12 26.93 5.83
N PRO A 46 1.40 26.92 5.47
CA PRO A 46 2.00 25.86 4.65
C PRO A 46 1.87 24.48 5.28
N ARG A 47 1.78 24.37 6.60
CA ARG A 47 1.59 23.10 7.32
C ARG A 47 0.22 22.48 7.07
N LEU A 48 -0.84 23.29 6.95
CA LEU A 48 -2.17 22.80 6.62
C LEU A 48 -2.17 22.13 5.23
N TRP A 49 -1.50 22.73 4.26
CA TRP A 49 -1.38 22.16 2.91
C TRP A 49 -0.56 20.87 2.90
N ILE A 50 0.52 20.80 3.71
CA ILE A 50 1.33 19.58 3.84
C ILE A 50 0.51 18.45 4.51
N ALA A 51 -0.27 18.77 5.55
CA ALA A 51 -1.15 17.81 6.21
C ALA A 51 -2.22 17.28 5.23
N ALA A 52 -2.89 18.17 4.51
CA ALA A 52 -3.90 17.81 3.52
C ALA A 52 -3.31 16.97 2.38
N ALA A 53 -2.16 17.36 1.85
CA ALA A 53 -1.46 16.61 0.82
C ALA A 53 -1.02 15.21 1.33
N GLY A 54 -0.48 15.11 2.54
CA GLY A 54 -0.10 13.85 3.18
C GLY A 54 -1.29 12.90 3.35
N ALA A 55 -2.42 13.42 3.84
CA ALA A 55 -3.65 12.67 3.97
C ALA A 55 -4.19 12.18 2.59
N LEU A 56 -4.17 13.05 1.59
CA LEU A 56 -4.60 12.71 0.22
C LEU A 56 -3.71 11.62 -0.39
N VAL A 57 -2.38 11.75 -0.26
CA VAL A 57 -1.42 10.73 -0.75
C VAL A 57 -1.64 9.40 -0.04
N GLY A 58 -1.83 9.40 1.27
CA GLY A 58 -2.13 8.18 2.03
C GLY A 58 -3.41 7.50 1.56
N LEU A 59 -4.50 8.26 1.40
CA LEU A 59 -5.78 7.73 0.95
C LEU A 59 -5.71 7.18 -0.49
N THR A 60 -5.10 7.93 -1.40
CA THR A 60 -4.94 7.48 -2.79
C THR A 60 -4.08 6.24 -2.91
N ALA A 61 -3.03 6.11 -2.07
CA ALA A 61 -2.20 4.91 -2.02
C ALA A 61 -3.00 3.68 -1.57
N VAL A 62 -3.88 3.81 -0.56
CA VAL A 62 -4.77 2.73 -0.10
C VAL A 62 -5.75 2.31 -1.20
N VAL A 63 -6.43 3.26 -1.85
CA VAL A 63 -7.34 2.98 -2.96
C VAL A 63 -6.61 2.27 -4.10
N TRP A 64 -5.41 2.73 -4.45
CA TRP A 64 -4.59 2.10 -5.48
C TRP A 64 -4.17 0.68 -5.09
N ALA A 65 -3.81 0.43 -3.82
CA ALA A 65 -3.50 -0.90 -3.32
C ALA A 65 -4.70 -1.86 -3.47
N ILE A 66 -5.90 -1.43 -3.06
CA ILE A 66 -7.12 -2.22 -3.21
C ILE A 66 -7.40 -2.51 -4.69
N TRP A 67 -7.34 -1.51 -5.56
CA TRP A 67 -7.57 -1.66 -7.00
C TRP A 67 -6.61 -2.67 -7.64
N THR A 68 -5.31 -2.63 -7.28
CA THR A 68 -4.32 -3.57 -7.81
C THR A 68 -4.53 -4.99 -7.30
N ALA A 69 -4.98 -5.15 -6.04
CA ALA A 69 -5.26 -6.46 -5.45
C ALA A 69 -6.52 -7.11 -6.05
N VAL A 70 -7.57 -6.34 -6.33
CA VAL A 70 -8.79 -6.82 -7.02
C VAL A 70 -8.44 -7.39 -8.40
N GLY A 71 -7.49 -6.79 -9.12
CA GLY A 71 -7.04 -7.29 -10.42
C GLY A 71 -6.49 -8.72 -10.43
N VAL A 72 -6.03 -9.24 -9.29
CA VAL A 72 -5.56 -10.63 -9.15
C VAL A 72 -6.73 -11.61 -8.96
N LEU A 73 -7.85 -11.15 -8.41
CA LEU A 73 -9.02 -11.99 -8.18
C LEU A 73 -9.82 -12.27 -9.46
N LEU A 74 -9.65 -11.43 -10.49
CA LEU A 74 -10.31 -11.65 -11.78
C LEU A 74 -9.74 -12.90 -12.44
N PRO A 75 -10.62 -13.76 -12.99
CA PRO A 75 -10.19 -14.98 -13.67
C PRO A 75 -9.26 -14.66 -14.84
N VAL A 76 -8.21 -15.45 -14.96
CA VAL A 76 -7.31 -15.43 -16.12
C VAL A 76 -7.70 -16.61 -16.98
N LEU A 77 -8.14 -16.35 -18.20
CA LEU A 77 -8.42 -17.38 -19.20
C LEU A 77 -7.45 -17.15 -20.35
N VAL A 78 -6.45 -18.02 -20.44
CA VAL A 78 -5.51 -18.08 -21.55
C VAL A 78 -5.87 -19.32 -22.35
N LEU A 79 -6.40 -19.13 -23.55
CA LEU A 79 -6.75 -20.21 -24.45
C LEU A 79 -5.55 -20.61 -25.31
N ILE A 80 -5.55 -21.85 -25.79
CA ILE A 80 -4.51 -22.34 -26.72
C ILE A 80 -4.43 -21.48 -27.99
N ALA A 81 -5.57 -20.93 -28.44
CA ALA A 81 -5.63 -20.07 -29.61
C ALA A 81 -4.89 -18.73 -29.38
N ASP A 82 -5.00 -18.14 -28.17
CA ASP A 82 -4.30 -16.91 -27.81
C ASP A 82 -2.79 -17.15 -27.76
N LEU A 83 -2.36 -18.33 -27.24
CA LEU A 83 -0.97 -18.72 -27.21
C LEU A 83 -0.41 -18.93 -28.60
N ALA A 84 -1.20 -19.58 -29.50
CA ALA A 84 -0.79 -19.81 -30.87
C ALA A 84 -0.62 -18.48 -31.64
N ALA A 85 -1.60 -17.57 -31.52
CA ALA A 85 -1.55 -16.24 -32.14
C ALA A 85 -0.41 -15.37 -31.62
N GLY A 86 -0.10 -15.48 -30.31
CA GLY A 86 0.93 -14.69 -29.65
C GLY A 86 2.30 -15.37 -29.58
N TRP A 87 2.54 -16.52 -30.20
CA TRP A 87 3.72 -17.34 -29.97
C TRP A 87 5.03 -16.65 -30.34
N GLU A 88 5.10 -15.99 -31.52
CA GLU A 88 6.28 -15.27 -31.97
C GLU A 88 6.36 -13.86 -31.40
N LYS A 89 5.24 -13.15 -31.33
CA LYS A 89 5.15 -11.76 -30.87
C LYS A 89 4.11 -11.63 -29.74
N PRO A 90 4.42 -12.10 -28.54
CA PRO A 90 3.45 -12.14 -27.48
C PRO A 90 3.05 -10.74 -27.01
N PRO A 91 1.75 -10.47 -26.83
CA PRO A 91 1.27 -9.28 -26.16
C PRO A 91 1.82 -9.23 -24.72
N ARG A 92 1.87 -8.03 -24.13
CA ARG A 92 2.48 -7.82 -22.81
C ARG A 92 1.98 -8.79 -21.74
N ALA A 93 0.70 -9.15 -21.79
CA ALA A 93 0.07 -10.06 -20.82
C ALA A 93 0.57 -11.52 -20.95
N LEU A 94 0.83 -11.99 -22.17
CA LEU A 94 1.26 -13.36 -22.46
C LEU A 94 2.79 -13.54 -22.47
N ARG A 95 3.58 -12.47 -22.47
CA ARG A 95 5.06 -12.55 -22.48
C ARG A 95 5.65 -13.46 -21.40
N PRO A 96 5.19 -13.42 -20.13
CA PRO A 96 5.72 -14.31 -19.10
C PRO A 96 5.43 -15.79 -19.40
N VAL A 97 4.23 -16.07 -19.87
CA VAL A 97 3.76 -17.42 -20.20
C VAL A 97 4.53 -17.99 -21.38
N VAL A 98 4.61 -17.25 -22.48
CA VAL A 98 5.33 -17.68 -23.70
C VAL A 98 6.82 -17.88 -23.40
N ARG A 99 7.43 -16.98 -22.62
CA ARG A 99 8.83 -17.14 -22.16
C ARG A 99 9.01 -18.41 -21.34
N PHE A 100 8.10 -18.72 -20.43
CA PHE A 100 8.12 -19.92 -19.63
C PHE A 100 8.02 -21.18 -20.49
N LEU A 101 7.09 -21.22 -21.43
CA LEU A 101 6.90 -22.37 -22.34
C LEU A 101 8.12 -22.57 -23.26
N HIS A 102 8.77 -21.50 -23.72
CA HIS A 102 10.03 -21.60 -24.47
C HIS A 102 11.17 -22.14 -23.60
N GLN A 103 11.24 -21.73 -22.33
CA GLN A 103 12.27 -22.21 -21.41
C GLN A 103 12.06 -23.68 -21.00
N TYR A 104 10.81 -24.13 -20.95
CA TYR A 104 10.43 -25.46 -20.53
C TYR A 104 9.54 -26.16 -21.57
N PRO A 105 10.10 -26.60 -22.74
CA PRO A 105 9.32 -27.17 -23.85
C PRO A 105 8.56 -28.45 -23.47
N LYS A 106 8.99 -29.17 -22.41
CA LYS A 106 8.29 -30.36 -21.90
C LYS A 106 6.81 -30.12 -21.57
N PHE A 107 6.44 -28.88 -21.21
CA PHE A 107 5.06 -28.52 -20.92
C PHE A 107 4.20 -28.33 -22.18
N LEU A 108 4.80 -28.29 -23.37
CA LEU A 108 4.08 -28.33 -24.66
C LEU A 108 3.68 -29.75 -25.08
N GLN A 109 3.80 -30.73 -24.18
CA GLN A 109 3.33 -32.12 -24.42
C GLN A 109 3.95 -32.77 -25.66
N GLY A 110 5.23 -32.49 -25.94
CA GLY A 110 5.98 -33.09 -27.05
C GLY A 110 5.78 -32.40 -28.40
N VAL A 111 5.11 -31.28 -28.48
CA VAL A 111 4.98 -30.49 -29.72
C VAL A 111 5.83 -29.21 -29.65
N GLY A 112 6.23 -28.71 -30.83
CA GLY A 112 7.11 -27.53 -30.90
C GLY A 112 6.39 -26.18 -30.67
N SER A 113 5.04 -26.14 -30.79
CA SER A 113 4.27 -24.92 -30.62
C SER A 113 2.81 -25.20 -30.28
N PRO A 114 2.08 -24.26 -29.67
CA PRO A 114 0.64 -24.37 -29.43
C PRO A 114 -0.17 -24.55 -30.73
N ALA A 115 0.26 -23.90 -31.81
CA ALA A 115 -0.38 -24.04 -33.12
C ALA A 115 -0.36 -25.48 -33.66
N ALA A 116 0.70 -26.26 -33.34
CA ALA A 116 0.79 -27.65 -33.76
C ALA A 116 -0.26 -28.54 -33.08
N LEU A 117 -0.67 -28.23 -31.84
CA LEU A 117 -1.75 -28.93 -31.14
C LEU A 117 -3.09 -28.63 -31.82
N ILE A 118 -3.35 -27.37 -32.18
CA ILE A 118 -4.58 -26.97 -32.90
C ILE A 118 -4.64 -27.70 -34.24
N THR A 119 -3.59 -27.64 -35.04
CA THR A 119 -3.55 -28.32 -36.34
C THR A 119 -3.76 -29.83 -36.20
N ARG A 120 -3.18 -30.45 -35.17
CA ARG A 120 -3.37 -31.88 -34.90
C ARG A 120 -4.81 -32.20 -34.52
N ARG A 121 -5.43 -31.35 -33.68
CA ARG A 121 -6.84 -31.46 -33.30
C ARG A 121 -7.76 -31.37 -34.51
N ASP A 122 -7.55 -30.38 -35.38
CA ASP A 122 -8.35 -30.17 -36.57
C ASP A 122 -8.31 -31.38 -37.53
N LYS A 123 -7.11 -31.98 -37.73
CA LYS A 123 -6.98 -33.21 -38.51
C LYS A 123 -7.73 -34.40 -37.89
N LEU A 124 -7.72 -34.52 -36.55
CA LEU A 124 -8.47 -35.58 -35.88
C LEU A 124 -9.97 -35.36 -35.91
N VAL A 125 -10.42 -34.11 -35.87
CA VAL A 125 -11.85 -33.77 -36.07
C VAL A 125 -12.29 -34.17 -37.47
N GLU A 126 -11.48 -33.92 -38.50
CA GLU A 126 -11.80 -34.32 -39.85
C GLU A 126 -11.82 -35.86 -40.01
N GLY A 127 -10.82 -36.55 -39.46
CA GLY A 127 -10.81 -38.03 -39.43
C GLY A 127 -12.02 -38.60 -38.68
N LEU A 128 -12.47 -37.92 -37.58
CA LEU A 128 -13.69 -38.36 -36.89
C LEU A 128 -14.94 -38.21 -37.76
N ARG A 129 -15.03 -37.11 -38.55
CA ARG A 129 -16.12 -36.93 -39.50
C ARG A 129 -16.18 -37.97 -40.58
N GLU A 130 -14.98 -38.34 -41.11
CA GLU A 130 -14.85 -39.41 -42.11
C GLU A 130 -15.26 -40.75 -41.50
N ALA A 131 -14.81 -41.09 -40.28
CA ALA A 131 -15.19 -42.34 -39.60
C ALA A 131 -16.71 -42.41 -39.32
N VAL A 132 -17.35 -41.28 -38.94
CA VAL A 132 -18.81 -41.21 -38.76
C VAL A 132 -19.52 -41.45 -40.08
N ALA A 133 -19.03 -40.87 -41.18
CA ALA A 133 -19.62 -41.05 -42.51
C ALA A 133 -19.48 -42.49 -43.01
N ALA A 134 -18.29 -43.09 -42.78
CA ALA A 134 -18.04 -44.52 -43.12
C ALA A 134 -18.97 -45.47 -42.36
N LYS A 135 -19.18 -45.22 -41.04
CA LYS A 135 -20.17 -45.99 -40.27
C LYS A 135 -21.60 -45.83 -40.79
N ALA A 136 -22.01 -44.62 -41.22
CA ALA A 136 -23.32 -44.38 -41.79
C ALA A 136 -23.53 -45.07 -43.14
N SER A 137 -22.47 -45.31 -43.90
CA SER A 137 -22.52 -45.99 -45.21
C SER A 137 -22.33 -47.51 -45.13
N ALA A 138 -21.91 -48.09 -44.00
CA ALA A 138 -21.69 -49.50 -43.85
C ALA A 138 -22.96 -50.36 -43.94
N GLY A 139 -24.16 -49.76 -43.79
CA GLY A 139 -25.43 -50.48 -43.87
C GLY A 139 -25.56 -51.60 -42.83
N ASP A 140 -26.08 -52.77 -43.28
CA ASP A 140 -26.25 -53.95 -42.41
C ASP A 140 -25.10 -54.99 -42.55
N ASP A 141 -23.99 -54.64 -43.21
CA ASP A 141 -22.83 -55.50 -43.31
C ASP A 141 -22.07 -55.59 -41.97
N PRO A 142 -22.05 -56.76 -41.30
CA PRO A 142 -21.46 -56.88 -39.96
C PRO A 142 -19.95 -56.63 -39.93
N GLU A 143 -19.21 -56.93 -40.98
CA GLU A 143 -17.74 -56.77 -41.03
C GLU A 143 -17.41 -55.28 -41.24
N ALA A 144 -18.12 -54.60 -42.18
CA ALA A 144 -17.99 -53.15 -42.40
C ALA A 144 -18.43 -52.32 -41.19
N LEU A 145 -19.46 -52.76 -40.47
CA LEU A 145 -19.87 -52.13 -39.21
C LEU A 145 -18.78 -52.25 -38.13
N TRP A 146 -18.20 -53.44 -37.96
CA TRP A 146 -17.18 -53.65 -36.96
C TRP A 146 -15.91 -52.81 -37.23
N GLU A 147 -15.42 -52.80 -38.48
CA GLU A 147 -14.28 -51.97 -38.89
C GLU A 147 -14.55 -50.47 -38.67
N SER A 148 -15.75 -49.98 -39.06
CA SER A 148 -16.11 -48.60 -38.86
C SER A 148 -16.24 -48.21 -37.40
N GLU A 149 -16.71 -49.12 -36.53
CA GLU A 149 -16.74 -48.90 -35.08
C GLU A 149 -15.37 -48.82 -34.47
N GLU A 150 -14.42 -49.67 -34.89
CA GLU A 150 -13.05 -49.63 -34.45
C GLU A 150 -12.34 -48.32 -34.86
N GLU A 151 -12.51 -47.87 -36.12
CA GLU A 151 -11.96 -46.62 -36.63
C GLU A 151 -12.58 -45.39 -35.88
N LEU A 152 -13.87 -45.45 -35.61
CA LEU A 152 -14.57 -44.41 -34.85
C LEU A 152 -14.03 -44.32 -33.38
N ALA A 153 -13.79 -45.52 -32.78
CA ALA A 153 -13.25 -45.58 -31.44
C ALA A 153 -11.80 -45.02 -31.41
N LYS A 154 -10.96 -45.33 -32.37
CA LYS A 154 -9.59 -44.81 -32.53
C LYS A 154 -9.61 -43.28 -32.71
N ALA A 155 -10.45 -42.76 -33.58
CA ALA A 155 -10.59 -41.33 -33.85
C ALA A 155 -11.02 -40.58 -32.58
N ARG A 156 -12.02 -41.08 -31.83
CA ARG A 156 -12.45 -40.53 -30.55
C ARG A 156 -11.36 -40.53 -29.49
N ALA A 157 -10.63 -41.63 -29.35
CA ALA A 157 -9.53 -41.74 -28.41
C ALA A 157 -8.40 -40.76 -28.76
N GLY A 158 -8.05 -40.64 -30.03
CA GLY A 158 -7.05 -39.69 -30.50
C GLY A 158 -7.46 -38.23 -30.24
N LEU A 159 -8.72 -37.89 -30.46
CA LEU A 159 -9.23 -36.54 -30.17
C LEU A 159 -9.20 -36.24 -28.66
N ALA A 160 -9.64 -37.20 -27.82
CA ALA A 160 -9.60 -37.06 -26.38
C ALA A 160 -8.17 -36.85 -25.83
N ASP A 161 -7.17 -37.59 -26.39
CA ASP A 161 -5.76 -37.40 -26.02
C ASP A 161 -5.27 -35.97 -26.34
N VAL A 162 -5.59 -35.45 -27.52
CA VAL A 162 -5.16 -34.11 -27.91
C VAL A 162 -5.91 -33.03 -27.10
N ASP A 163 -7.18 -33.19 -26.85
CA ASP A 163 -7.96 -32.25 -26.01
C ASP A 163 -7.42 -32.24 -24.57
N GLN A 164 -7.03 -33.39 -24.01
CA GLN A 164 -6.37 -33.47 -22.70
C GLN A 164 -5.01 -32.75 -22.69
N ARG A 165 -4.23 -32.86 -23.76
CA ARG A 165 -2.94 -32.14 -23.91
C ARG A 165 -3.16 -30.63 -24.00
N ILE A 166 -4.15 -30.17 -24.76
CA ILE A 166 -4.53 -28.77 -24.87
C ILE A 166 -4.90 -28.23 -23.49
N THR A 167 -5.79 -28.92 -22.77
CA THR A 167 -6.19 -28.53 -21.41
C THR A 167 -4.98 -28.45 -20.47
N ALA A 168 -4.06 -29.40 -20.53
CA ALA A 168 -2.87 -29.39 -19.72
C ALA A 168 -1.94 -28.17 -20.01
N VAL A 169 -1.82 -27.75 -21.28
CA VAL A 169 -1.06 -26.55 -21.67
C VAL A 169 -1.78 -25.29 -21.19
N GLU A 170 -3.10 -25.22 -21.35
CA GLU A 170 -3.91 -24.09 -20.88
C GLU A 170 -3.86 -23.92 -19.36
N ASP A 171 -3.93 -25.02 -18.60
CA ASP A 171 -3.81 -25.00 -17.12
C ASP A 171 -2.48 -24.42 -16.67
N ILE A 172 -1.38 -24.87 -17.30
CA ILE A 172 -0.04 -24.36 -17.02
C ILE A 172 0.07 -22.89 -17.41
N ALA A 173 -0.46 -22.51 -18.57
CA ALA A 173 -0.45 -21.14 -19.05
C ALA A 173 -1.24 -20.20 -18.13
N ASN A 174 -2.41 -20.64 -17.67
CA ASN A 174 -3.24 -19.90 -16.72
C ASN A 174 -2.54 -19.75 -15.36
N HIS A 175 -1.88 -20.80 -14.88
CA HIS A 175 -1.09 -20.73 -13.65
C HIS A 175 0.06 -19.70 -13.75
N GLU A 176 0.85 -19.76 -14.82
CA GLU A 176 1.97 -18.81 -15.01
C GLU A 176 1.49 -17.36 -15.24
N ALA A 177 0.36 -17.19 -15.93
CA ALA A 177 -0.26 -15.88 -16.09
C ALA A 177 -0.73 -15.31 -14.74
N LEU A 178 -1.38 -16.13 -13.89
CA LEU A 178 -1.81 -15.73 -12.56
C LEU A 178 -0.61 -15.38 -11.67
N LYS A 179 0.42 -16.21 -11.67
CA LYS A 179 1.67 -15.98 -10.93
C LYS A 179 2.35 -14.67 -11.36
N ALA A 180 2.42 -14.38 -12.65
CA ALA A 180 2.98 -13.13 -13.17
C ALA A 180 2.16 -11.90 -12.72
N ARG A 181 0.83 -11.99 -12.74
CA ARG A 181 -0.07 -10.94 -12.22
C ARG A 181 0.13 -10.74 -10.72
N PHE A 182 0.25 -11.82 -9.96
CA PHE A 182 0.48 -11.76 -8.52
C PHE A 182 1.80 -11.06 -8.17
N HIS A 183 2.90 -11.41 -8.85
CA HIS A 183 4.18 -10.72 -8.63
C HIS A 183 4.14 -9.23 -9.03
N ALA A 184 3.41 -8.89 -10.09
CA ALA A 184 3.20 -7.50 -10.46
C ALA A 184 2.38 -6.75 -9.41
N CYS A 185 1.36 -7.40 -8.83
CA CYS A 185 0.56 -6.88 -7.73
C CYS A 185 1.42 -6.61 -6.49
N LEU A 186 2.25 -7.58 -6.07
CA LEU A 186 3.14 -7.41 -4.91
C LEU A 186 4.05 -6.20 -5.05
N ARG A 187 4.67 -6.00 -6.22
CA ARG A 187 5.53 -4.82 -6.47
C ARG A 187 4.76 -3.51 -6.35
N ARG A 188 3.53 -3.46 -6.87
CA ARG A 188 2.66 -2.27 -6.77
C ARG A 188 2.19 -2.04 -5.34
N LEU A 189 1.88 -3.11 -4.60
CA LEU A 189 1.52 -3.03 -3.18
C LEU A 189 2.67 -2.48 -2.34
N LEU A 190 3.92 -2.94 -2.58
CA LEU A 190 5.09 -2.37 -1.92
C LEU A 190 5.23 -0.87 -2.19
N ALA A 191 5.07 -0.45 -3.45
CA ALA A 191 5.12 0.98 -3.79
C ALA A 191 3.99 1.77 -3.11
N ALA A 192 2.76 1.23 -3.08
CA ALA A 192 1.63 1.85 -2.40
C ALA A 192 1.87 1.96 -0.88
N THR A 193 2.45 0.93 -0.25
CA THR A 193 2.79 0.95 1.18
C THR A 193 3.81 2.04 1.50
N VAL A 194 4.86 2.18 0.68
CA VAL A 194 5.86 3.24 0.86
C VAL A 194 5.22 4.63 0.73
N LEU A 195 4.38 4.82 -0.30
CA LEU A 195 3.66 6.09 -0.49
C LEU A 195 2.71 6.39 0.67
N ALA A 196 1.99 5.40 1.17
CA ALA A 196 1.12 5.56 2.34
C ALA A 196 1.92 5.95 3.59
N ALA A 197 3.05 5.29 3.84
CA ALA A 197 3.94 5.60 4.96
C ALA A 197 4.48 7.04 4.88
N LEU A 198 4.93 7.48 3.69
CA LEU A 198 5.37 8.86 3.48
C LEU A 198 4.25 9.87 3.72
N GLY A 199 3.02 9.58 3.26
CA GLY A 199 1.85 10.40 3.51
C GLY A 199 1.54 10.54 5.01
N ILE A 200 1.62 9.43 5.76
CA ILE A 200 1.40 9.41 7.22
C ILE A 200 2.47 10.23 7.94
N VAL A 201 3.75 10.05 7.59
CA VAL A 201 4.86 10.81 8.20
C VAL A 201 4.71 12.31 7.94
N ALA A 202 4.38 12.69 6.69
CA ALA A 202 4.15 14.09 6.33
C ALA A 202 2.97 14.67 7.10
N PHE A 203 1.86 13.93 7.22
CA PHE A 203 0.71 14.32 8.01
C PHE A 203 1.08 14.48 9.50
N ALA A 204 1.72 13.48 10.11
CA ALA A 204 2.10 13.50 11.51
C ALA A 204 3.05 14.66 11.84
N TRP A 205 4.02 14.94 10.96
CA TRP A 205 4.93 16.07 11.13
C TRP A 205 4.18 17.42 11.04
N ALA A 206 3.25 17.55 10.10
CA ALA A 206 2.49 18.77 9.93
C ALA A 206 1.46 19.01 11.06
N ALA A 207 0.84 17.91 11.54
CA ALA A 207 -0.15 17.94 12.62
C ALA A 207 0.44 18.17 14.02
N ASN A 208 1.75 17.91 14.20
CA ASN A 208 2.47 18.14 15.45
C ASN A 208 3.48 19.31 15.30
N PRO A 209 3.02 20.57 15.33
CA PRO A 209 3.94 21.69 15.37
C PRO A 209 4.78 21.62 16.65
N PRO A 210 6.07 21.98 16.61
CA PRO A 210 6.85 22.13 17.82
C PRO A 210 6.11 23.11 18.76
N PRO A 211 6.19 22.89 20.08
CA PRO A 211 5.58 23.81 21.03
C PRO A 211 6.07 25.22 20.69
N ARG A 212 5.15 26.12 20.41
CA ARG A 212 5.50 27.54 20.31
C ARG A 212 5.97 27.92 21.71
N THR A 213 7.19 28.38 21.83
CA THR A 213 7.58 29.13 23.02
C THR A 213 6.73 30.38 23.00
N VAL A 214 5.57 30.30 23.64
CA VAL A 214 4.74 31.49 23.87
C VAL A 214 5.54 32.31 24.86
N THR A 215 6.35 33.23 24.35
CA THR A 215 6.97 34.24 25.20
C THR A 215 5.85 35.03 25.82
N ALA A 216 5.67 34.91 27.13
CA ALA A 216 4.63 35.62 27.84
C ALA A 216 4.80 37.11 27.61
N ASP A 217 3.81 37.78 27.01
CA ASP A 217 3.80 39.23 26.88
C ASP A 217 3.15 39.84 28.16
N LEU A 218 4.00 40.18 29.10
CA LEU A 218 3.67 40.72 30.41
C LEU A 218 4.06 42.21 30.52
N ARG A 219 4.13 42.88 29.40
CA ARG A 219 4.47 44.30 29.38
C ARG A 219 3.43 45.12 30.14
N ASN A 220 3.91 45.97 31.05
CA ASN A 220 3.07 46.82 31.91
C ASN A 220 2.06 46.00 32.76
N ALA A 221 2.30 44.68 32.92
CA ALA A 221 1.42 43.85 33.74
C ALA A 221 1.59 44.19 35.23
N GLY A 222 0.47 44.27 35.95
CA GLY A 222 0.46 44.39 37.40
C GLY A 222 0.67 43.03 38.04
N LEU A 223 1.89 42.71 38.41
CA LEU A 223 2.30 41.44 39.05
C LEU A 223 2.65 41.66 40.54
N VAL A 224 1.99 42.56 41.17
CA VAL A 224 2.17 42.90 42.57
C VAL A 224 1.82 41.70 43.46
N ASN A 225 2.78 41.28 44.33
CA ASN A 225 2.66 40.11 45.19
C ASN A 225 2.42 38.77 44.44
N ALA A 226 2.78 38.70 43.15
CA ALA A 226 2.57 37.49 42.33
C ALA A 226 3.50 36.33 42.83
N PHE A 227 2.94 35.12 42.90
CA PHE A 227 3.68 33.90 43.15
C PHE A 227 4.21 33.32 41.85
N LEU A 228 5.43 33.63 41.51
CA LEU A 228 6.08 33.23 40.26
C LEU A 228 7.27 32.25 40.53
N ARG A 229 7.21 31.55 41.65
CA ARG A 229 8.27 30.55 42.02
C ARG A 229 8.34 29.47 40.94
N ASP A 230 9.57 29.12 40.56
CA ASP A 230 9.87 28.11 39.54
C ASP A 230 9.22 28.34 38.19
N ALA A 231 8.71 29.56 37.92
CA ALA A 231 8.04 29.89 36.66
C ALA A 231 9.02 29.91 35.48
N ASP A 232 8.63 29.33 34.35
CA ASP A 232 9.37 29.43 33.09
C ASP A 232 8.98 30.76 32.37
N LEU A 233 9.79 31.77 32.59
CA LEU A 233 9.64 33.12 31.99
C LEU A 233 10.73 33.40 30.94
N ARG A 234 11.30 32.33 30.33
CA ARG A 234 12.32 32.44 29.26
C ARG A 234 11.78 33.25 28.09
N GLY A 235 12.50 34.30 27.71
CA GLY A 235 12.11 35.21 26.63
C GLY A 235 10.85 36.01 26.90
N ALA A 236 10.29 35.98 28.11
CA ALA A 236 9.10 36.78 28.46
C ALA A 236 9.38 38.30 28.34
N ARG A 237 8.34 39.04 27.97
CA ARG A 237 8.41 40.52 27.87
C ARG A 237 7.79 41.10 29.13
N LEU A 238 8.65 41.52 30.06
CA LEU A 238 8.30 42.12 31.36
C LEU A 238 8.57 43.64 31.40
N ASP A 239 8.70 44.25 30.21
CA ASP A 239 9.02 45.68 30.13
C ASP A 239 7.92 46.50 30.79
N GLY A 240 8.29 47.29 31.80
CA GLY A 240 7.37 48.12 32.59
C GLY A 240 6.43 47.35 33.51
N ALA A 241 6.61 46.04 33.70
CA ALA A 241 5.79 45.28 34.62
C ALA A 241 6.06 45.67 36.07
N ASP A 242 5.00 45.74 36.90
CA ASP A 242 5.13 45.97 38.37
C ASP A 242 5.21 44.68 39.12
N LEU A 243 6.42 44.32 39.56
CA LEU A 243 6.74 43.10 40.32
C LEU A 243 6.85 43.37 41.82
N THR A 244 6.32 44.47 42.32
CA THR A 244 6.37 44.83 43.74
C THR A 244 5.88 43.68 44.62
N GLY A 245 6.73 43.19 45.53
CA GLY A 245 6.44 42.07 46.43
C GLY A 245 6.32 40.70 45.78
N ALA A 246 6.59 40.54 44.47
CA ALA A 246 6.51 39.28 43.79
C ALA A 246 7.63 38.32 44.27
N ASP A 247 7.32 37.01 44.29
CA ASP A 247 8.28 35.95 44.59
C ASP A 247 8.63 35.18 43.29
N LEU A 248 9.88 35.38 42.80
CA LEU A 248 10.44 34.77 41.60
C LEU A 248 11.47 33.66 41.94
N THR A 249 11.52 33.24 43.20
CA THR A 249 12.49 32.21 43.62
C THR A 249 12.48 31.03 42.66
N GLY A 250 13.64 30.64 42.09
CA GLY A 250 13.75 29.51 41.17
C GLY A 250 13.24 29.80 39.74
N ALA A 251 12.62 30.95 39.46
CA ALA A 251 12.13 31.26 38.15
C ALA A 251 13.26 31.44 37.11
N THR A 252 13.01 30.98 35.87
CA THR A 252 13.95 31.10 34.75
C THR A 252 13.61 32.27 33.86
N LEU A 253 14.42 33.35 33.90
CA LEU A 253 14.23 34.55 33.09
C LEU A 253 15.25 34.69 31.93
N THR A 254 15.88 33.63 31.51
CA THR A 254 16.89 33.69 30.44
C THR A 254 16.28 34.32 29.17
N GLY A 255 16.89 35.41 28.69
CA GLY A 255 16.41 36.15 27.51
C GLY A 255 15.13 36.94 27.71
N ALA A 256 14.63 37.07 28.94
CA ALA A 256 13.51 37.94 29.24
C ALA A 256 13.88 39.42 29.12
N SER A 257 12.94 40.23 28.57
CA SER A 257 13.07 41.68 28.54
C SER A 257 12.47 42.27 29.83
N ILE A 258 13.27 42.95 30.62
CA ILE A 258 12.91 43.48 31.95
C ILE A 258 13.09 45.00 32.04
N SER A 259 13.11 45.70 30.88
CA SER A 259 13.34 47.11 30.82
C SER A 259 12.25 47.89 31.59
N ARG A 260 12.65 48.79 32.50
CA ARG A 260 11.73 49.57 33.30
C ARG A 260 10.76 48.76 34.17
N ALA A 261 11.03 47.47 34.43
CA ALA A 261 10.25 46.75 35.41
C ALA A 261 10.47 47.29 36.83
N ILE A 262 9.40 47.32 37.63
CA ILE A 262 9.43 47.82 39.00
C ILE A 262 9.68 46.68 39.97
N TRP A 263 10.80 46.77 40.72
CA TRP A 263 11.31 45.73 41.60
C TRP A 263 11.30 46.26 43.05
N ARG A 264 10.19 46.35 43.70
CA ARG A 264 10.15 46.77 45.11
C ARG A 264 9.86 45.56 45.98
N ASN A 265 10.71 45.26 46.94
CA ASN A 265 10.55 44.12 47.84
C ASN A 265 10.29 42.82 47.08
N THR A 266 10.89 42.68 45.90
CA THR A 266 10.74 41.51 45.04
C THR A 266 11.79 40.46 45.43
N THR A 267 11.38 39.19 45.59
CA THR A 267 12.35 38.10 45.74
C THR A 267 12.81 37.68 44.33
N CYS A 268 14.12 37.81 44.09
CA CYS A 268 14.75 37.49 42.80
C CYS A 268 14.87 35.97 42.57
N PRO A 269 15.13 35.49 41.35
CA PRO A 269 15.30 34.05 41.06
C PRO A 269 16.32 33.33 41.93
N ASP A 270 17.39 33.97 42.29
CA ASP A 270 18.43 33.41 43.19
C ASP A 270 18.08 33.49 44.69
N GLY A 271 16.85 33.91 45.02
CA GLY A 271 16.36 34.02 46.38
C GLY A 271 16.75 35.31 47.08
N THR A 272 17.52 36.21 46.47
CA THR A 272 17.88 37.51 47.05
C THR A 272 16.71 38.50 46.95
N ASN A 273 16.71 39.56 47.80
CA ASN A 273 15.69 40.59 47.72
C ASN A 273 16.19 41.78 46.87
N SER A 274 15.34 42.29 46.00
CA SER A 274 15.65 43.38 45.09
C SER A 274 16.05 44.67 45.83
N ASP A 275 15.52 44.93 47.02
CA ASP A 275 15.81 46.14 47.79
C ASP A 275 17.26 46.12 48.28
N ALA A 276 17.84 44.94 48.53
CA ALA A 276 19.26 44.76 48.80
C ALA A 276 20.15 44.90 47.55
N ASN A 277 19.54 44.75 46.33
CA ASN A 277 20.21 44.72 45.03
C ASN A 277 19.94 46.00 44.21
N ARG A 278 19.97 47.16 44.81
CA ARG A 278 19.73 48.49 44.17
C ARG A 278 18.36 48.58 43.51
N MET A 279 17.35 48.04 44.13
CA MET A 279 15.96 48.04 43.64
C MET A 279 15.79 47.33 42.28
N THR A 280 16.54 46.26 42.03
CA THR A 280 16.48 45.50 40.79
C THR A 280 16.91 44.05 41.01
N CYS A 281 16.37 43.12 40.21
CA CYS A 281 16.88 41.75 40.08
C CYS A 281 17.86 41.61 38.90
N ALA A 282 18.23 42.68 38.20
CA ALA A 282 19.24 42.63 37.15
C ALA A 282 20.58 42.10 37.71
N GLY A 283 21.08 41.00 37.11
CA GLY A 283 22.25 40.29 37.63
C GLY A 283 21.92 39.11 38.56
N HIS A 284 20.67 38.95 39.00
CA HIS A 284 20.17 37.90 39.88
C HIS A 284 19.06 37.09 39.21
N LEU A 285 19.15 36.93 37.86
CA LEU A 285 18.08 36.34 37.02
C LEU A 285 18.25 34.82 36.83
N ALA A 286 19.34 34.21 37.31
CA ALA A 286 19.52 32.78 37.27
C ALA A 286 19.14 32.17 38.62
N PRO A 287 18.43 31.05 38.68
CA PRO A 287 18.21 30.35 39.92
C PRO A 287 19.53 29.85 40.49
N SER A 288 19.63 29.87 41.84
CA SER A 288 20.82 29.43 42.59
C SER A 288 21.02 27.91 42.52
#